data_edeb6f10e0f1223ea7ca9b6ceef155ba
#
_entry.id   edeb6f10e0f1223ea7ca9b6ceef155ba
#
_cell.length_a   1.000
_cell.length_b   1.000
_cell.length_c   1.000
_cell.angle_alpha   90.00
_cell.angle_beta   90.00
_cell.angle_gamma   90.00
#
_symmetry.space_group_name_H-M   'P 1'
#
loop_
_entity.id
_entity.type
_entity.pdbx_description
1 polymer ?
#
loop_
_entity_poly.entity_id
_entity_poly.type
_entity_poly.pdbx_seq_one_letter_code
_entity_poly.pdbx_strand_id
1 'polypeptide(L)'
;MYARVKDSVGGNAFSAFQIWGPGKTAKVQCDISANLSPAMFRRFVQPYLAAQCEWLDFSLYHLDGTNALQQVEPLLEVPRLNGIEWTPQAGRPGGGDPCWFDLYRRIRRGGKSVQAVGVQPGEVIPLIDAVGPEGLYILVSGAVDVRTSEMLMRGIEAYR
;
A
#
# COMPACT_ATOMS: atom_id res chain seq x y z
N MET A 1 -7.29 12.17 19.93
CA MET A 1 -7.98 11.01 19.33
C MET A 1 -7.17 9.71 19.50
N TYR A 2 -5.89 9.63 19.11
CA TYR A 2 -5.05 8.41 19.24
C TYR A 2 -5.12 7.76 20.64
N ALA A 3 -4.98 8.53 21.70
CA ALA A 3 -5.04 8.01 23.08
C ALA A 3 -6.35 7.28 23.45
N ARG A 4 -7.42 7.47 22.67
CA ARG A 4 -8.73 6.83 22.87
C ARG A 4 -8.96 5.59 22.01
N VAL A 5 -8.16 5.42 20.94
CA VAL A 5 -8.35 4.35 19.96
C VAL A 5 -7.20 3.34 19.92
N LYS A 6 -6.12 3.60 20.65
CA LYS A 6 -5.01 2.65 20.78
C LYS A 6 -5.45 1.41 21.58
N ASP A 7 -4.92 0.27 21.20
CA ASP A 7 -5.07 -0.99 21.93
C ASP A 7 -4.18 -1.06 23.17
N SER A 8 -4.16 -2.23 23.83
CA SER A 8 -3.39 -2.47 25.07
C SER A 8 -1.85 -2.40 24.89
N VAL A 9 -1.37 -2.57 23.66
CA VAL A 9 0.07 -2.51 23.34
C VAL A 9 0.45 -1.18 22.66
N GLY A 10 -0.47 -0.23 22.61
CA GLY A 10 -0.23 1.10 22.06
C GLY A 10 -0.37 1.20 20.55
N GLY A 11 -0.82 0.13 19.88
CA GLY A 11 -1.11 0.12 18.45
C GLY A 11 -2.50 0.66 18.11
N ASN A 12 -2.70 0.99 16.86
CA ASN A 12 -4.03 1.26 16.32
C ASN A 12 -4.21 0.67 14.93
N ALA A 13 -5.46 0.36 14.60
CA ALA A 13 -5.85 -0.17 13.30
C ALA A 13 -6.55 0.91 12.46
N PHE A 14 -6.38 0.80 11.15
CA PHE A 14 -7.15 1.51 10.15
C PHE A 14 -7.88 0.48 9.28
N SER A 15 -9.14 0.22 9.61
CA SER A 15 -9.90 -0.95 9.11
C SER A 15 -10.11 -0.94 7.60
N ALA A 16 -10.31 0.24 6.99
CA ALA A 16 -10.59 0.35 5.56
C ALA A 16 -9.47 -0.24 4.67
N PHE A 17 -8.22 -0.23 5.16
CA PHE A 17 -7.05 -0.78 4.46
C PHE A 17 -6.43 -1.96 5.21
N GLN A 18 -7.12 -2.47 6.24
CA GLN A 18 -6.71 -3.63 7.04
C GLN A 18 -5.27 -3.50 7.58
N ILE A 19 -4.86 -2.27 7.91
CA ILE A 19 -3.55 -2.01 8.51
C ILE A 19 -3.65 -1.88 10.02
N TRP A 20 -2.63 -2.36 10.68
CA TRP A 20 -2.35 -2.16 12.09
C TRP A 20 -0.88 -1.80 12.28
N GLY A 21 -0.56 -0.97 13.24
CA GLY A 21 0.82 -0.66 13.60
C GLY A 21 0.97 -0.28 15.06
N PRO A 22 2.14 -0.55 15.66
CA PRO A 22 2.44 -0.17 17.03
C PRO A 22 2.70 1.34 17.10
N GLY A 23 1.70 2.10 17.47
CA GLY A 23 1.80 3.56 17.50
C GLY A 23 0.72 4.25 16.67
N LYS A 24 0.95 5.50 16.29
CA LYS A 24 0.03 6.29 15.47
C LYS A 24 0.13 5.82 14.02
N THR A 25 -0.76 4.92 13.63
CA THR A 25 -0.82 4.33 12.29
C THR A 25 -2.03 4.86 11.55
N ALA A 26 -1.85 5.35 10.34
CA ALA A 26 -2.97 5.82 9.52
C ALA A 26 -2.68 5.70 8.02
N LYS A 27 -3.78 5.59 7.28
CA LYS A 27 -3.79 5.86 5.85
C LYS A 27 -3.80 7.38 5.62
N VAL A 28 -3.05 7.84 4.65
CA VAL A 28 -3.05 9.22 4.13
C VAL A 28 -3.41 9.21 2.65
N GLN A 29 -4.06 10.26 2.16
CA GLN A 29 -4.47 10.34 0.74
C GLN A 29 -4.66 11.78 0.28
N CYS A 30 -4.71 11.93 -1.04
CA CYS A 30 -5.13 13.16 -1.71
C CYS A 30 -5.85 12.77 -3.01
N ASP A 31 -7.18 12.66 -2.98
CA ASP A 31 -7.97 12.15 -4.12
C ASP A 31 -7.88 13.05 -5.34
N ILE A 32 -7.74 14.37 -5.15
CA ILE A 32 -7.55 15.30 -6.26
C ILE A 32 -6.19 15.13 -6.96
N SER A 33 -5.27 14.35 -6.39
CA SER A 33 -3.91 14.15 -6.94
C SER A 33 -3.92 13.60 -8.36
N ALA A 34 -4.94 12.82 -8.73
CA ALA A 34 -5.14 12.34 -10.09
C ALA A 34 -5.28 13.45 -11.15
N ASN A 35 -5.68 14.65 -10.72
CA ASN A 35 -5.87 15.84 -11.57
C ASN A 35 -4.75 16.86 -11.45
N LEU A 36 -3.75 16.61 -10.63
CA LEU A 36 -2.60 17.51 -10.42
C LEU A 36 -1.39 17.05 -11.21
N SER A 37 -0.65 17.97 -11.83
CA SER A 37 0.68 17.63 -12.31
C SER A 37 1.62 17.28 -11.15
N PRO A 38 2.71 16.52 -11.37
CA PRO A 38 3.70 16.25 -10.34
C PRO A 38 4.29 17.52 -9.70
N ALA A 39 4.46 18.59 -10.47
CA ALA A 39 4.92 19.88 -9.95
C ALA A 39 3.89 20.53 -9.01
N MET A 40 2.62 20.49 -9.36
CA MET A 40 1.54 20.98 -8.49
C MET A 40 1.41 20.14 -7.22
N PHE A 41 1.53 18.81 -7.33
CA PHE A 41 1.51 17.93 -6.17
C PHE A 41 2.66 18.26 -5.20
N ARG A 42 3.90 18.42 -5.70
CA ARG A 42 5.05 18.82 -4.87
C ARG A 42 4.83 20.17 -4.18
N ARG A 43 4.20 21.12 -4.87
CA ARG A 43 3.98 22.46 -4.32
C ARG A 43 2.85 22.53 -3.31
N PHE A 44 1.73 21.86 -3.57
CA PHE A 44 0.49 22.08 -2.83
C PHE A 44 0.05 20.92 -1.94
N VAL A 45 0.57 19.71 -2.15
CA VAL A 45 0.18 18.49 -1.41
C VAL A 45 1.34 17.95 -0.58
N GLN A 46 2.48 17.75 -1.20
CA GLN A 46 3.63 17.05 -0.59
C GLN A 46 4.07 17.67 0.75
N PRO A 47 4.13 18.99 0.96
CA PRO A 47 4.53 19.55 2.26
C PRO A 47 3.57 19.16 3.41
N TYR A 48 2.28 19.14 3.13
CA TYR A 48 1.27 18.77 4.13
C TYR A 48 1.23 17.27 4.37
N LEU A 49 1.43 16.46 3.33
CA LEU A 49 1.59 15.03 3.43
C LEU A 49 2.83 14.68 4.27
N ALA A 50 3.95 15.33 4.02
CA ALA A 50 5.18 15.17 4.80
C ALA A 50 4.95 15.49 6.28
N ALA A 51 4.26 16.58 6.60
CA ALA A 51 3.92 16.95 7.97
C ALA A 51 3.01 15.91 8.66
N GLN A 52 2.05 15.32 7.93
CA GLN A 52 1.24 14.22 8.44
C GLN A 52 2.08 12.97 8.73
N CYS A 53 2.94 12.59 7.79
CA CYS A 53 3.84 11.44 7.94
C CYS A 53 4.84 11.63 9.09
N GLU A 54 5.30 12.86 9.34
CA GLU A 54 6.17 13.18 10.47
C GLU A 54 5.46 13.01 11.83
N TRP A 55 4.16 13.33 11.90
CA TRP A 55 3.37 13.13 13.12
C TRP A 55 2.99 11.66 13.37
N LEU A 56 2.90 10.86 12.30
CA LEU A 56 2.58 9.42 12.37
C LEU A 56 3.82 8.60 12.65
N ASP A 57 3.66 7.48 13.35
CA ASP A 57 4.69 6.47 13.49
C ASP A 57 4.74 5.57 12.25
N PHE A 58 3.55 5.25 11.68
CA PHE A 58 3.41 4.50 10.43
C PHE A 58 2.33 5.11 9.52
N SER A 59 2.66 5.22 8.25
CA SER A 59 1.79 5.82 7.23
C SER A 59 1.73 4.98 5.97
N LEU A 60 0.52 4.86 5.39
CA LEU A 60 0.26 4.22 4.12
C LEU A 60 -0.47 5.22 3.21
N TYR A 61 0.13 5.55 2.06
CA TYR A 61 -0.53 6.42 1.09
C TYR A 61 -1.45 5.62 0.17
N HIS A 62 -2.70 6.07 0.04
CA HIS A 62 -3.65 5.51 -0.90
C HIS A 62 -3.44 6.11 -2.29
N LEU A 63 -2.91 5.32 -3.20
CA LEU A 63 -2.70 5.68 -4.60
C LEU A 63 -3.84 5.07 -5.43
N ASP A 64 -4.82 5.91 -5.80
CA ASP A 64 -6.06 5.47 -6.44
C ASP A 64 -6.12 5.85 -7.92
N GLY A 65 -6.24 4.83 -8.75
CA GLY A 65 -6.46 4.96 -10.18
C GLY A 65 -5.23 5.33 -11.01
N THR A 66 -5.29 4.98 -12.28
CA THR A 66 -4.14 5.10 -13.20
C THR A 66 -3.66 6.54 -13.41
N ASN A 67 -4.54 7.53 -13.28
CA ASN A 67 -4.16 8.94 -13.41
C ASN A 67 -3.29 9.42 -12.24
N ALA A 68 -3.38 8.76 -11.07
CA ALA A 68 -2.56 9.09 -9.91
C ALA A 68 -1.12 8.53 -10.00
N LEU A 69 -0.83 7.62 -10.93
CA LEU A 69 0.51 7.01 -11.09
C LEU A 69 1.61 8.04 -11.37
N GLN A 70 1.29 9.18 -11.94
CA GLN A 70 2.22 10.30 -12.12
C GLN A 70 2.77 10.86 -10.81
N GLN A 71 2.12 10.56 -9.67
CA GLN A 71 2.54 11.03 -8.35
C GLN A 71 3.50 10.06 -7.66
N VAL A 72 3.86 8.94 -8.26
CA VAL A 72 4.76 7.96 -7.64
C VAL A 72 6.09 8.60 -7.25
N GLU A 73 6.75 9.34 -8.16
CA GLU A 73 8.02 10.00 -7.81
C GLU A 73 7.88 11.03 -6.68
N PRO A 74 6.92 11.98 -6.72
CA PRO A 74 6.68 12.87 -5.59
C PRO A 74 6.42 12.13 -4.26
N LEU A 75 5.75 10.98 -4.29
CA LEU A 75 5.48 10.18 -3.09
C LEU A 75 6.75 9.50 -2.55
N LEU A 76 7.62 9.02 -3.43
CA LEU A 76 8.91 8.43 -3.03
C LEU A 76 9.82 9.45 -2.35
N GLU A 77 9.69 10.74 -2.68
CA GLU A 77 10.43 11.85 -2.08
C GLU A 77 9.98 12.19 -0.65
N VAL A 78 8.84 11.68 -0.17
CA VAL A 78 8.36 11.92 1.21
C VAL A 78 9.13 11.03 2.20
N PRO A 79 10.01 11.56 3.06
CA PRO A 79 10.95 10.74 3.83
C PRO A 79 10.28 9.76 4.79
N ARG A 80 9.25 10.22 5.50
CA ARG A 80 8.54 9.47 6.55
C ARG A 80 7.33 8.69 6.07
N LEU A 81 7.06 8.69 4.77
CA LEU A 81 6.05 7.79 4.20
C LEU A 81 6.59 6.36 4.21
N ASN A 82 5.88 5.43 4.84
CA ASN A 82 6.33 4.05 5.00
C ASN A 82 5.91 3.14 3.84
N GLY A 83 4.71 3.34 3.28
CA GLY A 83 4.21 2.50 2.22
C GLY A 83 3.23 3.20 1.29
N ILE A 84 3.02 2.59 0.13
CA ILE A 84 2.06 3.02 -0.88
C ILE A 84 1.13 1.83 -1.16
N GLU A 85 -0.14 2.06 -0.97
CA GLU A 85 -1.19 1.14 -1.38
C GLU A 85 -1.61 1.49 -2.80
N TRP A 86 -1.73 0.47 -3.66
CA TRP A 86 -2.18 0.61 -5.03
C TRP A 86 -3.58 0.04 -5.21
N THR A 87 -4.53 0.91 -5.54
CA THR A 87 -5.88 0.54 -5.96
C THR A 87 -6.01 0.75 -7.47
N PRO A 88 -6.07 -0.33 -8.27
CA PRO A 88 -6.36 -0.22 -9.70
C PRO A 88 -7.75 0.38 -9.95
N GLN A 89 -7.83 1.25 -10.92
CA GLN A 89 -9.10 1.84 -11.36
C GLN A 89 -10.08 0.76 -11.83
N ALA A 90 -11.37 0.97 -11.60
CA ALA A 90 -12.45 0.11 -12.09
C ALA A 90 -12.28 -0.19 -13.59
N GLY A 91 -12.44 -1.45 -13.99
CA GLY A 91 -12.23 -1.93 -15.36
C GLY A 91 -10.76 -2.18 -15.74
N ARG A 92 -9.82 -2.01 -14.82
CA ARG A 92 -8.42 -2.42 -14.97
C ARG A 92 -8.17 -3.76 -14.25
N PRO A 93 -7.10 -4.49 -14.63
CA PRO A 93 -6.69 -5.68 -13.89
C PRO A 93 -6.49 -5.41 -12.40
N GLY A 94 -6.77 -6.40 -11.55
CA GLY A 94 -6.51 -6.34 -10.11
C GLY A 94 -5.04 -6.18 -9.77
N GLY A 95 -4.74 -5.93 -8.48
CA GLY A 95 -3.37 -5.64 -8.05
C GLY A 95 -2.40 -6.83 -8.17
N GLY A 96 -2.86 -8.05 -8.43
CA GLY A 96 -2.00 -9.21 -8.68
C GLY A 96 -1.55 -9.38 -10.12
N ASP A 97 -2.10 -8.59 -11.05
CA ASP A 97 -1.78 -8.70 -12.47
C ASP A 97 -0.32 -8.28 -12.76
N PRO A 98 0.40 -9.02 -13.64
CA PRO A 98 1.78 -8.71 -13.99
C PRO A 98 2.02 -7.29 -14.54
N CYS A 99 1.00 -6.63 -15.08
CA CYS A 99 1.13 -5.25 -15.58
C CYS A 99 1.52 -4.24 -14.46
N TRP A 100 1.33 -4.59 -13.19
CA TRP A 100 1.68 -3.74 -12.04
C TRP A 100 3.03 -4.06 -11.40
N PHE A 101 3.69 -5.14 -11.78
CA PHE A 101 4.92 -5.59 -11.13
C PHE A 101 6.05 -4.57 -11.20
N ASP A 102 6.18 -3.84 -12.32
CA ASP A 102 7.19 -2.79 -12.45
C ASP A 102 6.88 -1.57 -11.56
N LEU A 103 5.61 -1.24 -11.38
CA LEU A 103 5.18 -0.22 -10.41
C LEU A 103 5.63 -0.62 -8.99
N TYR A 104 5.36 -1.86 -8.58
CA TYR A 104 5.73 -2.35 -7.25
C TYR A 104 7.24 -2.39 -7.04
N ARG A 105 7.99 -2.88 -8.02
CA ARG A 105 9.46 -2.84 -7.97
C ARG A 105 10.01 -1.41 -7.87
N ARG A 106 9.40 -0.45 -8.56
CA ARG A 106 9.76 0.97 -8.50
C ARG A 106 9.53 1.53 -7.10
N ILE A 107 8.36 1.28 -6.51
CA ILE A 107 8.02 1.71 -5.15
C ILE A 107 9.00 1.10 -4.14
N ARG A 108 9.28 -0.20 -4.26
CA ARG A 108 10.22 -0.92 -3.39
C ARG A 108 11.66 -0.38 -3.50
N ARG A 109 12.14 -0.13 -4.71
CA ARG A 109 13.46 0.50 -4.94
C ARG A 109 13.54 1.90 -4.35
N GLY A 110 12.43 2.62 -4.29
CA GLY A 110 12.31 3.91 -3.60
C GLY A 110 12.25 3.80 -2.07
N GLY A 111 12.44 2.60 -1.49
CA GLY A 111 12.48 2.39 -0.04
C GLY A 111 11.11 2.36 0.64
N LYS A 112 10.01 2.23 -0.12
CA LYS A 112 8.65 2.16 0.43
C LYS A 112 8.11 0.73 0.36
N SER A 113 7.26 0.36 1.33
CA SER A 113 6.45 -0.85 1.27
C SER A 113 5.32 -0.70 0.25
N VAL A 114 4.80 -1.84 -0.23
CA VAL A 114 3.67 -1.89 -1.16
C VAL A 114 2.51 -2.63 -0.52
N GLN A 115 1.31 -2.09 -0.62
CA GLN A 115 0.09 -2.86 -0.42
C GLN A 115 -0.60 -3.05 -1.78
N ALA A 116 -0.69 -4.30 -2.23
CA ALA A 116 -1.38 -4.68 -3.46
C ALA A 116 -2.81 -5.12 -3.13
N VAL A 117 -3.80 -4.47 -3.75
CA VAL A 117 -5.23 -4.68 -3.49
C VAL A 117 -5.89 -5.39 -4.67
N GLY A 118 -6.86 -6.27 -4.39
CA GLY A 118 -7.60 -6.96 -5.44
C GLY A 118 -6.83 -8.13 -6.07
N VAL A 119 -5.92 -8.74 -5.30
CA VAL A 119 -5.12 -9.88 -5.76
C VAL A 119 -5.93 -11.17 -5.69
N GLN A 120 -6.00 -11.93 -6.79
CA GLN A 120 -6.66 -13.23 -6.77
C GLN A 120 -5.76 -14.29 -6.11
N PRO A 121 -6.32 -15.36 -5.52
CA PRO A 121 -5.53 -16.41 -4.87
C PRO A 121 -4.40 -16.96 -5.74
N GLY A 122 -4.66 -17.20 -7.03
CA GLY A 122 -3.66 -17.73 -7.98
C GLY A 122 -2.55 -16.74 -8.38
N GLU A 123 -2.71 -15.45 -8.06
CA GLU A 123 -1.75 -14.39 -8.38
C GLU A 123 -0.74 -14.14 -7.24
N VAL A 124 -1.01 -14.66 -6.02
CA VAL A 124 -0.21 -14.37 -4.82
C VAL A 124 1.25 -14.80 -4.99
N ILE A 125 1.49 -16.07 -5.32
CA ILE A 125 2.84 -16.61 -5.49
C ILE A 125 3.58 -15.96 -6.67
N PRO A 126 2.98 -15.84 -7.87
CA PRO A 126 3.61 -15.10 -8.97
C PRO A 126 3.98 -13.66 -8.63
N LEU A 127 3.15 -12.97 -7.84
CA LEU A 127 3.43 -11.60 -7.39
C LEU A 127 4.65 -11.57 -6.45
N ILE A 128 4.72 -12.49 -5.47
CA ILE A 128 5.85 -12.58 -4.54
C ILE A 128 7.14 -12.91 -5.29
N ASP A 129 7.11 -13.87 -6.21
CA ASP A 129 8.27 -14.24 -7.05
C ASP A 129 8.80 -13.05 -7.86
N ALA A 130 7.89 -12.23 -8.38
CA ALA A 130 8.24 -11.13 -9.25
C ALA A 130 8.75 -9.88 -8.52
N VAL A 131 8.25 -9.60 -7.32
CA VAL A 131 8.49 -8.35 -6.57
C VAL A 131 9.40 -8.54 -5.37
N GLY A 132 9.45 -9.75 -4.83
CA GLY A 132 10.07 -10.10 -3.55
C GLY A 132 9.10 -9.97 -2.36
N PRO A 133 9.32 -10.75 -1.28
CA PRO A 133 8.41 -10.80 -0.14
C PRO A 133 8.54 -9.59 0.79
N GLU A 134 9.75 -8.98 0.93
CA GLU A 134 9.99 -7.92 1.90
C GLU A 134 9.15 -6.68 1.59
N GLY A 135 8.40 -6.20 2.61
CA GLY A 135 7.57 -5.00 2.50
C GLY A 135 6.44 -5.10 1.47
N LEU A 136 6.06 -6.30 1.09
CA LEU A 136 4.89 -6.57 0.27
C LEU A 136 3.74 -7.04 1.15
N TYR A 137 2.65 -6.28 1.14
CA TYR A 137 1.40 -6.61 1.81
C TYR A 137 0.32 -6.88 0.75
N ILE A 138 -0.28 -8.06 0.78
CA ILE A 138 -1.23 -8.51 -0.24
C ILE A 138 -2.62 -8.62 0.36
N LEU A 139 -3.60 -7.90 -0.21
CA LEU A 139 -5.01 -8.07 0.08
C LEU A 139 -5.65 -8.96 -0.98
N VAL A 140 -5.88 -10.22 -0.59
CA VAL A 140 -6.52 -11.21 -1.45
C VAL A 140 -8.00 -10.90 -1.55
N SER A 141 -8.52 -10.86 -2.77
CA SER A 141 -9.92 -10.59 -3.08
C SER A 141 -10.72 -11.87 -3.32
N GLY A 142 -12.04 -11.78 -3.06
CA GLY A 142 -12.97 -12.87 -3.28
C GLY A 142 -13.15 -13.76 -2.06
N ALA A 143 -14.08 -14.69 -2.17
CA ALA A 143 -14.30 -15.74 -1.17
C ALA A 143 -13.22 -16.79 -1.33
N VAL A 144 -12.38 -16.94 -0.33
CA VAL A 144 -11.34 -17.96 -0.29
C VAL A 144 -11.78 -19.05 0.68
N ASP A 145 -11.92 -20.29 0.19
CA ASP A 145 -12.25 -21.43 1.04
C ASP A 145 -11.04 -21.83 1.92
N VAL A 146 -11.30 -22.63 2.94
CA VAL A 146 -10.26 -23.06 3.90
C VAL A 146 -9.10 -23.77 3.18
N ARG A 147 -9.40 -24.64 2.22
CA ARG A 147 -8.39 -25.40 1.48
C ARG A 147 -7.46 -24.47 0.69
N THR A 148 -8.01 -23.51 -0.03
CA THR A 148 -7.26 -22.52 -0.79
C THR A 148 -6.41 -21.64 0.14
N SER A 149 -6.97 -21.23 1.29
CA SER A 149 -6.22 -20.46 2.30
C SER A 149 -5.02 -21.24 2.85
N GLU A 150 -5.23 -22.53 3.19
CA GLU A 150 -4.13 -23.40 3.66
C GLU A 150 -3.05 -23.61 2.61
N MET A 151 -3.44 -23.79 1.35
CA MET A 151 -2.48 -23.93 0.24
C MET A 151 -1.65 -22.65 0.06
N LEU A 152 -2.28 -21.48 0.09
CA LEU A 152 -1.60 -20.19 0.02
C LEU A 152 -0.61 -20.01 1.18
N MET A 153 -1.05 -20.28 2.41
CA MET A 153 -0.19 -20.15 3.60
C MET A 153 1.04 -21.04 3.51
N ARG A 154 0.89 -22.31 3.09
CA ARG A 154 2.03 -23.21 2.86
C ARG A 154 2.96 -22.69 1.76
N GLY A 155 2.41 -22.15 0.67
CA GLY A 155 3.21 -21.56 -0.41
C GLY A 155 4.03 -20.34 0.07
N ILE A 156 3.44 -19.48 0.90
CA ILE A 156 4.08 -18.28 1.45
C ILE A 156 5.18 -18.64 2.47
N GLU A 157 5.05 -19.76 3.20
CA GLU A 157 6.07 -20.20 4.16
C GLU A 157 7.45 -20.41 3.52
N ALA A 158 7.51 -20.72 2.24
CA ALA A 158 8.77 -20.87 1.50
C ALA A 158 9.58 -19.56 1.35
N TYR A 159 8.96 -18.40 1.63
CA TYR A 159 9.60 -17.06 1.53
C TYR A 159 10.00 -16.46 2.89
N ARG A 160 9.94 -17.23 3.97
CA ARG A 160 10.34 -16.81 5.34
C ARG A 160 11.83 -17.02 5.61
#